data_7ff80b9c04171a526e5b60364f4e4005
#
_entry.id   7ff80b9c04171a526e5b60364f4e4005
#
_cell.length_a   1.000
_cell.length_b   1.000
_cell.length_c   1.000
_cell.angle_alpha   90.00
_cell.angle_beta   90.00
_cell.angle_gamma   90.00
#
_symmetry.space_group_name_H-M   'P 1'
#
loop_
_entity.id
_entity.type
_entity.pdbx_description
1 polymer ?
#
loop_
_entity_poly.entity_id
_entity_poly.type
_entity_poly.pdbx_seq_one_letter_code
_entity_poly.pdbx_strand_id
1 'polypeptide(L)'
;ETIQAWYRKRYQVELDTETEILSLQGSQEGLAHVALALCDEGDIVLIPAPSYPIFANGPKIAGAELYEMPMLKEYDYLIQFDAIPEEIAEKAKMMIISYPNNPTGATAPDSFYEELIQFAKAHDIIVIHDTAYSNLVFDGEEGKSFLYYAGAKDIGIEFNSFSKTYGM
;
A
#
# COMPACT_ATOMS: atom_id res chain seq x y z
N GLU A 1 6.71 -20.52 -5.99
CA GLU A 1 6.79 -20.71 -7.47
C GLU A 1 5.50 -20.25 -8.17
N THR A 2 4.30 -20.75 -7.81
CA THR A 2 3.03 -20.38 -8.47
C THR A 2 2.73 -18.89 -8.37
N ILE A 3 2.87 -18.29 -7.19
CA ILE A 3 2.67 -16.84 -6.96
C ILE A 3 3.68 -16.04 -7.78
N GLN A 4 4.95 -16.43 -7.77
CA GLN A 4 6.01 -15.79 -8.59
C GLN A 4 5.65 -15.81 -10.07
N ALA A 5 5.26 -16.96 -10.61
CA ALA A 5 4.87 -17.10 -12.01
C ALA A 5 3.65 -16.23 -12.35
N TRP A 6 2.71 -16.10 -11.41
CA TRP A 6 1.53 -15.26 -11.57
C TRP A 6 1.89 -13.77 -11.58
N TYR A 7 2.74 -13.31 -10.65
CA TYR A 7 3.23 -11.92 -10.60
C TYR A 7 4.00 -11.54 -11.87
N ARG A 8 4.90 -12.43 -12.32
CA ARG A 8 5.63 -12.25 -13.58
C ARG A 8 4.69 -12.09 -14.77
N LYS A 9 3.72 -12.99 -14.91
CA LYS A 9 2.77 -12.99 -16.03
C LYS A 9 1.80 -11.80 -15.97
N ARG A 10 1.30 -11.47 -14.78
CA ARG A 10 0.22 -10.50 -14.61
C ARG A 10 0.72 -9.07 -14.51
N TYR A 11 1.81 -8.87 -13.78
CA TYR A 11 2.33 -7.56 -13.44
C TYR A 11 3.73 -7.29 -13.98
N GLN A 12 4.37 -8.25 -14.64
CA GLN A 12 5.77 -8.15 -15.10
C GLN A 12 6.75 -7.89 -13.94
N VAL A 13 6.43 -8.41 -12.75
CA VAL A 13 7.25 -8.30 -11.53
C VAL A 13 7.95 -9.62 -11.27
N GLU A 14 9.28 -9.57 -11.17
CA GLU A 14 10.11 -10.70 -10.75
C GLU A 14 10.27 -10.68 -9.25
N LEU A 15 9.93 -11.80 -8.60
CA LEU A 15 10.04 -11.99 -7.16
C LEU A 15 10.92 -13.21 -6.85
N ASP A 16 11.76 -13.09 -5.84
CA ASP A 16 12.48 -14.23 -5.29
C ASP A 16 11.55 -15.03 -4.36
N THR A 17 11.44 -16.34 -4.60
CA THR A 17 10.53 -17.22 -3.84
C THR A 17 10.97 -17.48 -2.41
N GLU A 18 12.27 -17.33 -2.12
CA GLU A 18 12.84 -17.61 -0.82
C GLU A 18 12.82 -16.39 0.11
N THR A 19 12.88 -15.18 -0.47
CA THR A 19 13.11 -13.96 0.30
C THR A 19 12.04 -12.86 0.11
N GLU A 20 11.24 -12.92 -0.98
CA GLU A 20 10.32 -11.83 -1.33
C GLU A 20 8.84 -12.26 -1.32
N ILE A 21 8.52 -13.51 -0.95
CA ILE A 21 7.13 -13.99 -0.91
C ILE A 21 6.83 -14.64 0.43
N LEU A 22 5.81 -14.10 1.11
CA LEU A 22 5.28 -14.67 2.35
C LEU A 22 3.79 -15.01 2.19
N SER A 23 3.40 -16.25 2.53
CA SER A 23 2.00 -16.65 2.55
C SER A 23 1.36 -16.35 3.90
N LEU A 24 0.15 -15.76 3.87
CA LEU A 24 -0.63 -15.39 5.05
C LEU A 24 -2.00 -16.06 5.04
N GLN A 25 -2.66 -16.08 6.18
CA GLN A 25 -4.08 -16.46 6.29
C GLN A 25 -4.99 -15.26 5.98
N GLY A 26 -4.91 -14.80 4.71
CA GLY A 26 -5.54 -13.57 4.25
C GLY A 26 -4.66 -12.34 4.47
N SER A 27 -4.78 -11.34 3.57
CA SER A 27 -3.99 -10.10 3.65
C SER A 27 -4.25 -9.30 4.92
N GLN A 28 -5.44 -9.44 5.52
CA GLN A 28 -5.79 -8.73 6.76
C GLN A 28 -4.89 -9.13 7.93
N GLU A 29 -4.43 -10.37 8.02
CA GLU A 29 -3.45 -10.82 9.02
C GLU A 29 -2.17 -9.98 8.92
N GLY A 30 -1.62 -9.87 7.72
CA GLY A 30 -0.42 -9.07 7.50
C GLY A 30 -0.62 -7.59 7.76
N LEU A 31 -1.73 -7.02 7.28
CA LEU A 31 -2.07 -5.62 7.52
C LEU A 31 -2.25 -5.30 9.01
N ALA A 32 -2.76 -6.27 9.80
CA ALA A 32 -2.88 -6.11 11.25
C ALA A 32 -1.54 -6.14 11.98
N HIS A 33 -0.58 -6.91 11.48
CA HIS A 33 0.65 -7.21 12.20
C HIS A 33 1.90 -6.52 11.64
N VAL A 34 1.86 -5.99 10.42
CA VAL A 34 3.05 -5.39 9.79
C VAL A 34 3.60 -4.21 10.61
N ALA A 35 2.74 -3.43 11.22
CA ALA A 35 3.16 -2.32 12.09
C ALA A 35 3.89 -2.80 13.36
N LEU A 36 3.50 -3.96 13.92
CA LEU A 36 4.22 -4.56 15.06
C LEU A 36 5.67 -4.96 14.73
N ALA A 37 5.94 -5.21 13.44
CA ALA A 37 7.28 -5.57 12.99
C ALA A 37 8.13 -4.35 12.59
N LEU A 38 7.50 -3.23 12.22
CA LEU A 38 8.17 -2.10 11.58
C LEU A 38 8.11 -0.80 12.39
N CYS A 39 7.17 -0.68 13.36
CA CYS A 39 6.94 0.54 14.12
C CYS A 39 7.14 0.32 15.61
N ASP A 40 7.63 1.34 16.29
CA ASP A 40 7.68 1.46 17.74
C ASP A 40 6.60 2.43 18.25
N GLU A 41 6.41 2.48 19.56
CA GLU A 41 5.49 3.42 20.22
C GLU A 41 5.90 4.87 19.90
N GLY A 42 4.94 5.65 19.36
CA GLY A 42 5.15 7.05 18.98
C GLY A 42 5.65 7.27 17.56
N ASP A 43 5.96 6.20 16.78
CA ASP A 43 6.22 6.35 15.36
C ASP A 43 4.95 6.82 14.64
N ILE A 44 5.11 7.65 13.60
CA ILE A 44 3.99 8.13 12.80
C ILE A 44 3.73 7.18 11.62
N VAL A 45 2.46 6.78 11.46
CA VAL A 45 1.98 6.02 10.31
C VAL A 45 0.98 6.86 9.52
N LEU A 46 1.27 7.08 8.23
CA LEU A 46 0.39 7.79 7.31
C LEU A 46 -0.66 6.81 6.78
N ILE A 47 -1.95 7.17 6.92
CA ILE A 47 -3.06 6.35 6.45
C ILE A 47 -4.02 7.15 5.57
N PRO A 48 -4.64 6.55 4.52
CA PRO A 48 -5.63 7.24 3.71
C PRO A 48 -6.93 7.49 4.49
N ALA A 49 -7.62 8.60 4.21
CA ALA A 49 -8.92 8.92 4.78
C ALA A 49 -9.89 9.41 3.69
N PRO A 50 -10.98 8.65 3.39
CA PRO A 50 -11.45 7.43 4.07
C PRO A 50 -10.64 6.18 3.73
N SER A 51 -10.65 5.18 4.64
CA SER A 51 -9.93 3.93 4.44
C SER A 51 -10.58 2.71 5.07
N TYR A 52 -10.06 1.54 4.75
CA TYR A 52 -10.44 0.30 5.41
C TYR A 52 -9.95 0.30 6.87
N PRO A 53 -10.80 -0.07 7.85
CA PRO A 53 -10.50 0.13 9.29
C PRO A 53 -9.20 -0.48 9.79
N ILE A 54 -8.70 -1.55 9.17
CA ILE A 54 -7.46 -2.21 9.59
C ILE A 54 -6.23 -1.30 9.42
N PHE A 55 -6.26 -0.34 8.48
CA PHE A 55 -5.17 0.60 8.25
C PHE A 55 -4.93 1.52 9.45
N ALA A 56 -5.99 1.82 10.21
CA ALA A 56 -5.87 2.54 11.47
C ALA A 56 -5.62 1.61 12.66
N ASN A 57 -6.29 0.44 12.70
CA ASN A 57 -6.26 -0.43 13.86
C ASN A 57 -4.92 -1.19 14.00
N GLY A 58 -4.31 -1.63 12.89
CA GLY A 58 -3.00 -2.30 12.91
C GLY A 58 -1.91 -1.43 13.57
N PRO A 59 -1.66 -0.21 13.07
CA PRO A 59 -0.68 0.69 13.68
C PRO A 59 -0.97 1.06 15.13
N LYS A 60 -2.24 1.26 15.51
CA LYS A 60 -2.62 1.53 16.90
C LYS A 60 -2.25 0.39 17.86
N ILE A 61 -2.30 -0.85 17.42
CA ILE A 61 -1.88 -2.01 18.22
C ILE A 61 -0.37 -1.96 18.49
N ALA A 62 0.41 -1.42 17.56
CA ALA A 62 1.86 -1.21 17.74
C ALA A 62 2.19 0.04 18.60
N GLY A 63 1.20 0.83 18.99
CA GLY A 63 1.40 2.09 19.73
C GLY A 63 1.77 3.28 18.83
N ALA A 64 1.66 3.14 17.50
CA ALA A 64 1.97 4.20 16.58
C ALA A 64 0.91 5.31 16.57
N GLU A 65 1.34 6.53 16.30
CA GLU A 65 0.49 7.68 16.03
C GLU A 65 0.03 7.68 14.57
N LEU A 66 -1.20 8.13 14.32
CA LEU A 66 -1.75 8.16 12.97
C LEU A 66 -1.81 9.58 12.43
N TYR A 67 -1.38 9.74 11.18
CA TYR A 67 -1.68 10.92 10.38
C TYR A 67 -2.59 10.52 9.22
N GLU A 68 -3.78 11.12 9.15
CA GLU A 68 -4.76 10.86 8.10
C GLU A 68 -4.47 11.73 6.87
N MET A 69 -4.24 11.10 5.74
CA MET A 69 -4.08 11.74 4.42
C MET A 69 -5.45 11.87 3.75
N PRO A 70 -6.02 13.08 3.62
CA PRO A 70 -7.35 13.25 3.04
C PRO A 70 -7.38 12.84 1.57
N MET A 71 -8.36 12.00 1.20
CA MET A 71 -8.64 11.62 -0.18
C MET A 71 -9.91 12.35 -0.64
N LEU A 72 -9.73 13.48 -1.31
CA LEU A 72 -10.84 14.36 -1.69
C LEU A 72 -11.30 14.09 -3.13
N LYS A 73 -12.61 14.23 -3.36
CA LYS A 73 -13.21 14.04 -4.69
C LYS A 73 -12.63 14.98 -5.75
N GLU A 74 -12.26 16.21 -5.38
CA GLU A 74 -11.66 17.19 -6.26
C GLU A 74 -10.28 16.79 -6.80
N TYR A 75 -9.63 15.81 -6.16
CA TYR A 75 -8.38 15.18 -6.58
C TYR A 75 -8.57 13.72 -6.98
N ASP A 76 -9.75 13.34 -7.44
CA ASP A 76 -10.11 11.97 -7.84
C ASP A 76 -9.78 10.92 -6.75
N TYR A 77 -9.85 11.33 -5.48
CA TYR A 77 -9.49 10.51 -4.31
C TYR A 77 -8.01 10.04 -4.32
N LEU A 78 -7.12 10.77 -4.99
CA LEU A 78 -5.68 10.53 -4.89
C LEU A 78 -5.10 11.28 -3.69
N ILE A 79 -4.19 10.63 -2.99
CA ILE A 79 -3.40 11.25 -1.91
C ILE A 79 -2.55 12.37 -2.53
N GLN A 80 -2.55 13.53 -1.89
CA GLN A 80 -1.74 14.69 -2.29
C GLN A 80 -0.52 14.74 -1.37
N PHE A 81 0.66 14.35 -1.87
CA PHE A 81 1.88 14.27 -1.06
C PHE A 81 2.34 15.65 -0.57
N ASP A 82 2.16 16.69 -1.40
CA ASP A 82 2.48 18.07 -1.06
C ASP A 82 1.62 18.65 0.08
N ALA A 83 0.48 18.02 0.38
CA ALA A 83 -0.39 18.41 1.49
C ALA A 83 0.05 17.79 2.85
N ILE A 84 1.01 16.88 2.86
CA ILE A 84 1.57 16.29 4.08
C ILE A 84 2.57 17.29 4.66
N PRO A 85 2.38 17.78 5.91
CA PRO A 85 3.35 18.68 6.53
C PRO A 85 4.74 18.04 6.60
N GLU A 86 5.78 18.81 6.29
CA GLU A 86 7.16 18.32 6.27
C GLU A 86 7.57 17.69 7.61
N GLU A 87 7.18 18.33 8.73
CA GLU A 87 7.44 17.80 10.09
C GLU A 87 6.80 16.44 10.37
N ILE A 88 5.71 16.10 9.66
CA ILE A 88 5.05 14.80 9.72
C ILE A 88 5.78 13.82 8.80
N ALA A 89 6.10 14.23 7.59
CA ALA A 89 6.82 13.40 6.62
C ALA A 89 8.19 12.94 7.14
N GLU A 90 8.96 13.86 7.74
CA GLU A 90 10.26 13.57 8.36
C GLU A 90 10.22 12.56 9.51
N LYS A 91 9.06 12.45 10.20
CA LYS A 91 8.87 11.52 11.32
C LYS A 91 8.10 10.27 10.96
N ALA A 92 7.51 10.24 9.77
CA ALA A 92 6.72 9.12 9.34
C ALA A 92 7.60 7.88 9.10
N LYS A 93 7.23 6.77 9.71
CA LYS A 93 7.94 5.49 9.56
C LYS A 93 7.34 4.65 8.44
N MET A 94 6.02 4.71 8.29
CA MET A 94 5.27 3.86 7.39
C MET A 94 4.12 4.64 6.76
N MET A 95 3.82 4.33 5.50
CA MET A 95 2.64 4.83 4.79
C MET A 95 1.83 3.65 4.27
N ILE A 96 0.53 3.65 4.53
CA ILE A 96 -0.39 2.66 3.97
C ILE A 96 -1.17 3.30 2.83
N ILE A 97 -1.24 2.62 1.70
CA ILE A 97 -2.04 3.01 0.54
C ILE A 97 -2.87 1.82 0.05
N SER A 98 -3.96 2.09 -0.66
CA SER A 98 -4.79 1.07 -1.30
C SER A 98 -5.39 1.62 -2.57
N TYR A 99 -5.01 1.05 -3.71
CA TYR A 99 -5.58 1.34 -5.03
C TYR A 99 -5.67 0.05 -5.86
N PRO A 100 -6.86 -0.33 -6.36
CA PRO A 100 -8.17 0.32 -6.19
C PRO A 100 -8.58 0.44 -4.72
N ASN A 101 -9.09 1.61 -4.34
CA ASN A 101 -9.33 1.94 -2.93
C ASN A 101 -10.68 1.42 -2.40
N ASN A 102 -10.68 0.95 -1.17
CA ASN A 102 -11.88 0.73 -0.38
C ASN A 102 -11.99 1.85 0.68
N PRO A 103 -13.03 2.73 0.65
CA PRO A 103 -14.34 2.50 0.00
C PRO A 103 -14.58 3.23 -1.32
N THR A 104 -13.68 4.07 -1.82
CA THR A 104 -13.97 5.02 -2.91
C THR A 104 -14.04 4.37 -4.30
N GLY A 105 -13.37 3.23 -4.49
CA GLY A 105 -13.20 2.58 -5.80
C GLY A 105 -12.17 3.28 -6.70
N ALA A 106 -11.52 4.34 -6.22
CA ALA A 106 -10.53 5.08 -7.00
C ALA A 106 -9.33 4.19 -7.39
N THR A 107 -8.86 4.37 -8.61
CA THR A 107 -7.60 3.82 -9.14
C THR A 107 -6.54 4.91 -9.19
N ALA A 108 -5.27 4.53 -9.19
CA ALA A 108 -4.17 5.48 -9.28
C ALA A 108 -3.45 5.35 -10.63
N PRO A 109 -3.12 6.47 -11.30
CA PRO A 109 -2.31 6.48 -12.53
C PRO A 109 -0.83 6.19 -12.23
N ASP A 110 -0.05 5.90 -13.27
CA ASP A 110 1.39 5.61 -13.15
C ASP A 110 2.16 6.75 -12.48
N SER A 111 1.83 7.98 -12.83
CA SER A 111 2.45 9.18 -12.26
C SER A 111 2.31 9.27 -10.73
N PHE A 112 1.19 8.79 -10.19
CA PHE A 112 0.98 8.73 -8.74
C PHE A 112 2.00 7.79 -8.06
N TYR A 113 2.25 6.62 -8.64
CA TYR A 113 3.22 5.67 -8.07
C TYR A 113 4.66 6.15 -8.20
N GLU A 114 4.98 6.86 -9.28
CA GLU A 114 6.29 7.49 -9.45
C GLU A 114 6.53 8.58 -8.39
N GLU A 115 5.53 9.43 -8.15
CA GLU A 115 5.57 10.47 -7.12
C GLU A 115 5.63 9.87 -5.70
N LEU A 116 4.82 8.85 -5.42
CA LEU A 116 4.84 8.10 -4.17
C LEU A 116 6.24 7.57 -3.85
N ILE A 117 6.90 6.94 -4.83
CA ILE A 117 8.24 6.37 -4.62
C ILE A 117 9.27 7.46 -4.35
N GLN A 118 9.18 8.60 -5.05
CA GLN A 118 10.06 9.74 -4.81
C GLN A 118 9.85 10.30 -3.40
N PHE A 119 8.61 10.52 -3.01
CA PHE A 119 8.25 11.00 -1.67
C PHE A 119 8.74 10.05 -0.58
N ALA A 120 8.42 8.77 -0.70
CA ALA A 120 8.78 7.78 0.32
C ALA A 120 10.30 7.60 0.46
N LYS A 121 11.04 7.65 -0.66
CA LYS A 121 12.53 7.61 -0.62
C LYS A 121 13.13 8.87 -0.01
N ALA A 122 12.56 10.04 -0.26
CA ALA A 122 13.05 11.30 0.30
C ALA A 122 12.93 11.36 1.83
N HIS A 123 11.93 10.69 2.40
CA HIS A 123 11.63 10.70 3.83
C HIS A 123 11.90 9.36 4.55
N ASP A 124 12.52 8.38 3.89
CA ASP A 124 12.82 7.03 4.45
C ASP A 124 11.55 6.30 4.97
N ILE A 125 10.44 6.42 4.23
CA ILE A 125 9.13 5.86 4.58
C ILE A 125 8.97 4.47 3.94
N ILE A 126 8.54 3.48 4.71
CA ILE A 126 8.17 2.15 4.21
C ILE A 126 6.72 2.21 3.71
N VAL A 127 6.51 1.84 2.44
CA VAL A 127 5.18 1.83 1.81
C VAL A 127 4.52 0.46 1.95
N ILE A 128 3.30 0.43 2.47
CA ILE A 128 2.43 -0.74 2.51
C ILE A 128 1.31 -0.55 1.51
N HIS A 129 1.27 -1.35 0.45
CA HIS A 129 0.22 -1.27 -0.56
C HIS A 129 -0.74 -2.45 -0.45
N ASP A 130 -1.99 -2.18 -0.07
CA ASP A 130 -3.07 -3.18 -0.11
C ASP A 130 -3.69 -3.20 -1.51
N THR A 131 -3.53 -4.33 -2.21
CA THR A 131 -4.01 -4.55 -3.58
C THR A 131 -5.13 -5.59 -3.68
N ALA A 132 -5.92 -5.74 -2.64
CA ALA A 132 -6.99 -6.75 -2.60
C ALA A 132 -7.98 -6.64 -3.78
N TYR A 133 -8.08 -5.48 -4.41
CA TYR A 133 -8.99 -5.19 -5.52
C TYR A 133 -8.29 -5.03 -6.88
N SER A 134 -7.01 -5.36 -7.00
CA SER A 134 -6.23 -5.15 -8.24
C SER A 134 -6.78 -5.82 -9.49
N ASN A 135 -7.58 -6.86 -9.35
CA ASN A 135 -8.26 -7.52 -10.47
C ASN A 135 -9.71 -7.07 -10.71
N LEU A 136 -10.22 -6.12 -9.91
CA LEU A 136 -11.56 -5.57 -10.02
C LEU A 136 -11.51 -4.13 -10.58
N VAL A 137 -10.87 -4.00 -11.72
CA VAL A 137 -10.78 -2.77 -12.50
C VAL A 137 -11.59 -2.95 -13.77
N PHE A 138 -12.29 -1.91 -14.22
CA PHE A 138 -13.26 -1.96 -15.29
C PHE A 138 -12.84 -1.07 -16.46
N ASP A 139 -13.68 -1.03 -17.52
CA ASP A 139 -13.52 -0.13 -18.67
C ASP A 139 -12.22 -0.34 -19.48
N GLY A 140 -11.69 -1.57 -19.46
CA GLY A 140 -10.51 -1.93 -20.24
C GLY A 140 -9.17 -1.57 -19.57
N GLU A 141 -9.21 -1.02 -18.38
CA GLU A 141 -8.00 -0.83 -17.59
C GLU A 141 -7.54 -2.14 -16.94
N GLU A 142 -6.26 -2.24 -16.67
CA GLU A 142 -5.67 -3.36 -15.94
C GLU A 142 -5.12 -2.89 -14.60
N GLY A 143 -5.50 -3.59 -13.52
CA GLY A 143 -4.90 -3.36 -12.21
C GLY A 143 -3.40 -3.64 -12.24
N LYS A 144 -2.64 -2.78 -11.60
CA LYS A 144 -1.17 -2.82 -11.57
C LYS A 144 -0.67 -3.23 -10.20
N SER A 145 0.55 -3.73 -10.15
CA SER A 145 1.29 -3.92 -8.91
C SER A 145 2.15 -2.68 -8.66
N PHE A 146 2.16 -2.19 -7.43
CA PHE A 146 3.11 -1.17 -7.00
C PHE A 146 4.56 -1.60 -7.25
N LEU A 147 4.86 -2.88 -7.06
CA LEU A 147 6.21 -3.43 -7.23
C LEU A 147 6.72 -3.41 -8.67
N TYR A 148 5.86 -3.11 -9.66
CA TYR A 148 6.25 -2.91 -11.05
C TYR A 148 7.10 -1.66 -11.26
N TYR A 149 6.90 -0.62 -10.46
CA TYR A 149 7.57 0.65 -10.64
C TYR A 149 9.00 0.62 -10.12
N ALA A 150 9.90 1.27 -10.86
CA ALA A 150 11.33 1.30 -10.52
C ALA A 150 11.57 1.88 -9.11
N GLY A 151 12.25 1.11 -8.28
CA GLY A 151 12.56 1.50 -6.91
C GLY A 151 11.48 1.22 -5.86
N ALA A 152 10.32 0.69 -6.27
CA ALA A 152 9.25 0.31 -5.33
C ALA A 152 9.66 -0.85 -4.42
N LYS A 153 10.37 -1.85 -4.95
CA LYS A 153 10.86 -3.00 -4.18
C LYS A 153 11.84 -2.62 -3.07
N ASP A 154 12.51 -1.47 -3.19
CA ASP A 154 13.47 -1.01 -2.18
C ASP A 154 12.78 -0.50 -0.90
N ILE A 155 11.51 -0.07 -1.03
CA ILE A 155 10.79 0.64 0.02
C ILE A 155 9.41 0.06 0.32
N GLY A 156 8.94 -0.94 -0.43
CA GLY A 156 7.54 -1.31 -0.41
C GLY A 156 7.25 -2.77 -0.13
N ILE A 157 6.15 -3.01 0.55
CA ILE A 157 5.53 -4.32 0.76
C ILE A 157 4.13 -4.27 0.14
N GLU A 158 3.80 -5.25 -0.70
CA GLU A 158 2.49 -5.36 -1.31
C GLU A 158 1.70 -6.53 -0.71
N PHE A 159 0.48 -6.25 -0.25
CA PHE A 159 -0.46 -7.25 0.21
C PHE A 159 -1.47 -7.56 -0.88
N ASN A 160 -1.45 -8.78 -1.40
CA ASN A 160 -2.42 -9.28 -2.36
C ASN A 160 -3.37 -10.27 -1.70
N SER A 161 -4.59 -10.42 -2.23
CA SER A 161 -5.60 -11.33 -1.68
C SER A 161 -6.39 -12.03 -2.78
N PHE A 162 -6.65 -13.31 -2.59
CA PHE A 162 -7.52 -14.08 -3.47
C PHE A 162 -9.01 -13.94 -3.12
N SER A 163 -9.32 -13.32 -1.97
CA SER A 163 -10.68 -13.23 -1.43
C SER A 163 -11.65 -12.50 -2.36
N LYS A 164 -11.23 -11.36 -2.94
CA LYS A 164 -12.13 -10.55 -3.75
C LYS A 164 -12.20 -11.03 -5.20
N THR A 165 -11.08 -11.49 -5.74
CA THR A 165 -10.99 -11.94 -7.13
C THR A 165 -11.58 -13.33 -7.33
N TYR A 166 -11.33 -14.25 -6.39
CA TYR A 166 -11.66 -15.68 -6.55
C TYR A 166 -12.65 -16.20 -5.52
N GLY A 167 -13.09 -15.40 -4.55
CA GLY A 167 -14.02 -15.81 -3.49
C GLY A 167 -13.40 -16.83 -2.50
N MET A 168 -12.11 -16.78 -2.30
CA MET A 168 -11.34 -17.72 -1.47
C MET A 168 -10.98 -17.14 -0.11
#